data_efe8c105233fddcbbf3f9b48fce55375
#
_entry.id   efe8c105233fddcbbf3f9b48fce55375
#
_cell.length_a   1.000
_cell.length_b   1.000
_cell.length_c   1.000
_cell.angle_alpha   90.00
_cell.angle_beta   90.00
_cell.angle_gamma   90.00
#
_symmetry.space_group_name_H-M   'P 1'
#
loop_
_entity.id
_entity.type
_entity.pdbx_description
1 polymer ?
#
loop_
_entity_poly.entity_id
_entity_poly.type
_entity_poly.pdbx_seq_one_letter_code
_entity_poly.pdbx_strand_id
1 'polypeptide(L)'
;MSLGRAVATVGSFTLLSRVAGFVRDIVLSAVLGSGAVADAFIVAFKLPNFFRRLFAEGAFSAAFVPLFSRELQDHGRAEALAFARQAHAALLLVLVPFSALLIIAMPLVVGLLAPGMRDDKATFAMAVEFGRIAFPYLLFISLASLYGGVLNSIDHFAHVAATPILLNLTLIADEALENAIRQSKAERARLEAEANQQPA
;
A
#
# COMPACT_ATOMS: atom_id res chain seq x y z
N MET A 1 -16.50 17.82 19.57
CA MET A 1 -17.24 16.53 19.45
C MET A 1 -17.21 15.82 20.80
N SER A 2 -18.30 15.14 21.24
CA SER A 2 -18.22 14.30 22.46
C SER A 2 -17.27 13.13 22.21
N LEU A 3 -16.48 12.75 23.20
CA LEU A 3 -15.52 11.64 23.14
C LEU A 3 -16.18 10.34 22.59
N GLY A 4 -17.42 10.05 23.00
CA GLY A 4 -18.17 8.90 22.51
C GLY A 4 -18.45 8.91 21.00
N ARG A 5 -18.73 10.07 20.41
CA ARG A 5 -18.92 10.20 18.96
C ARG A 5 -17.59 9.99 18.21
N ALA A 6 -16.50 10.54 18.69
CA ALA A 6 -15.18 10.35 18.08
C ALA A 6 -14.78 8.86 18.09
N VAL A 7 -14.94 8.18 19.23
CA VAL A 7 -14.64 6.73 19.36
C VAL A 7 -15.55 5.90 18.46
N ALA A 8 -16.85 6.19 18.40
CA ALA A 8 -17.79 5.48 17.53
C ALA A 8 -17.44 5.68 16.04
N THR A 9 -17.08 6.90 15.63
CA THR A 9 -16.70 7.20 14.25
C THR A 9 -15.43 6.44 13.87
N VAL A 10 -14.36 6.58 14.64
CA VAL A 10 -13.08 5.90 14.36
C VAL A 10 -13.26 4.37 14.39
N GLY A 11 -14.01 3.84 15.38
CA GLY A 11 -14.28 2.41 15.50
C GLY A 11 -15.04 1.85 14.31
N SER A 12 -16.09 2.54 13.84
CA SER A 12 -16.87 2.09 12.68
C SER A 12 -16.05 2.13 11.38
N PHE A 13 -15.29 3.19 11.14
CA PHE A 13 -14.38 3.24 9.98
C PHE A 13 -13.30 2.17 10.04
N THR A 14 -12.74 1.90 11.21
CA THR A 14 -11.75 0.82 11.40
C THR A 14 -12.36 -0.55 11.09
N LEU A 15 -13.57 -0.83 11.57
CA LEU A 15 -14.27 -2.08 11.29
C LEU A 15 -14.54 -2.23 9.79
N LEU A 16 -15.08 -1.19 9.16
CA LEU A 16 -15.36 -1.19 7.74
C LEU A 16 -14.09 -1.40 6.90
N SER A 17 -12.99 -0.74 7.28
CA SER A 17 -11.68 -0.93 6.64
C SER A 17 -11.17 -2.37 6.78
N ARG A 18 -11.36 -3.01 7.93
CA ARG A 18 -10.96 -4.41 8.13
C ARG A 18 -11.77 -5.37 7.28
N VAL A 19 -13.09 -5.14 7.19
CA VAL A 19 -13.97 -5.94 6.32
C VAL A 19 -13.57 -5.75 4.85
N ALA A 20 -13.38 -4.51 4.40
CA ALA A 20 -12.93 -4.24 3.04
C ALA A 20 -11.55 -4.85 2.75
N GLY A 21 -10.62 -4.79 3.70
CA GLY A 21 -9.31 -5.45 3.59
C GLY A 21 -9.41 -6.97 3.47
N PHE A 22 -10.30 -7.59 4.23
CA PHE A 22 -10.55 -9.03 4.15
C PHE A 22 -11.14 -9.45 2.80
N VAL A 23 -12.10 -8.68 2.27
CA VAL A 23 -12.67 -8.90 0.94
C VAL A 23 -11.58 -8.76 -0.14
N ARG A 24 -10.76 -7.71 -0.07
CA ARG A 24 -9.61 -7.53 -0.97
C ARG A 24 -8.66 -8.74 -0.94
N ASP A 25 -8.33 -9.25 0.25
CA ASP A 25 -7.40 -10.38 0.38
C ASP A 25 -7.97 -11.67 -0.24
N ILE A 26 -9.30 -11.87 -0.14
CA ILE A 26 -9.98 -12.98 -0.82
C ILE A 26 -9.89 -12.83 -2.34
N VAL A 27 -10.22 -11.64 -2.86
CA VAL A 27 -10.20 -11.37 -4.30
C VAL A 27 -8.78 -11.49 -4.84
N LEU A 28 -7.79 -10.89 -4.17
CA LEU A 28 -6.37 -11.00 -4.52
C LEU A 28 -5.89 -12.45 -4.54
N SER A 29 -6.27 -13.25 -3.54
CA SER A 29 -5.92 -14.68 -3.49
C SER A 29 -6.56 -15.47 -4.63
N ALA A 30 -7.78 -15.12 -5.03
CA ALA A 30 -8.46 -15.75 -6.15
C ALA A 30 -7.81 -15.40 -7.51
N VAL A 31 -7.28 -14.18 -7.66
CA VAL A 31 -6.59 -13.72 -8.88
C VAL A 31 -5.18 -14.27 -8.97
N LEU A 32 -4.41 -14.22 -7.90
CA LEU A 32 -3.02 -14.72 -7.88
C LEU A 32 -2.95 -16.25 -7.94
N GLY A 33 -3.96 -16.93 -7.42
CA GLY A 33 -3.96 -18.39 -7.31
C GLY A 33 -2.89 -18.91 -6.36
N SER A 34 -2.53 -20.20 -6.55
CA SER A 34 -1.40 -20.83 -5.86
C SER A 34 -0.31 -21.15 -6.90
N GLY A 35 0.91 -20.64 -6.67
CA GLY A 35 2.04 -20.91 -7.57
C GLY A 35 3.11 -19.83 -7.59
N ALA A 36 4.00 -19.90 -8.57
CA ALA A 36 5.18 -19.05 -8.69
C ALA A 36 4.90 -17.55 -8.62
N VAL A 37 3.77 -17.10 -9.20
CA VAL A 37 3.37 -15.67 -9.18
C VAL A 37 2.99 -15.23 -7.76
N ALA A 38 2.21 -16.05 -7.05
CA ALA A 38 1.83 -15.76 -5.67
C ALA A 38 3.06 -15.74 -4.74
N ASP A 39 3.96 -16.71 -4.90
CA ASP A 39 5.19 -16.79 -4.12
C ASP A 39 6.10 -15.57 -4.37
N ALA A 40 6.29 -15.20 -5.64
CA ALA A 40 7.03 -14.01 -6.02
C ALA A 40 6.44 -12.73 -5.43
N PHE A 41 5.10 -12.59 -5.48
CA PHE A 41 4.38 -11.45 -4.90
C PHE A 41 4.55 -11.37 -3.38
N ILE A 42 4.36 -12.48 -2.66
CA ILE A 42 4.50 -12.53 -1.20
C ILE A 42 5.92 -12.14 -0.78
N VAL A 43 6.95 -12.65 -1.47
CA VAL A 43 8.35 -12.32 -1.16
C VAL A 43 8.63 -10.85 -1.45
N ALA A 44 8.18 -10.33 -2.60
CA ALA A 44 8.36 -8.94 -3.01
C ALA A 44 7.77 -7.95 -2.01
N PHE A 45 6.58 -8.25 -1.46
CA PHE A 45 5.87 -7.37 -0.52
C PHE A 45 6.37 -7.43 0.92
N LYS A 46 7.14 -8.45 1.31
CA LYS A 46 7.66 -8.57 2.68
C LYS A 46 8.45 -7.33 3.12
N LEU A 47 9.35 -6.86 2.28
CA LEU A 47 10.26 -5.76 2.64
C LEU A 47 9.55 -4.39 2.66
N PRO A 48 8.78 -3.99 1.64
CA PRO A 48 7.97 -2.77 1.70
C PRO A 48 7.05 -2.74 2.93
N ASN A 49 6.40 -3.85 3.28
CA ASN A 49 5.54 -3.94 4.45
C ASN A 49 6.32 -3.86 5.78
N PHE A 50 7.51 -4.43 5.86
CA PHE A 50 8.38 -4.28 7.02
C PHE A 50 8.75 -2.81 7.25
N PHE A 51 9.23 -2.13 6.21
CA PHE A 51 9.60 -0.72 6.32
C PHE A 51 8.40 0.21 6.50
N ARG A 52 7.23 -0.13 5.96
CA ARG A 52 5.98 0.59 6.23
C ARG A 52 5.70 0.66 7.73
N ARG A 53 5.84 -0.45 8.45
CA ARG A 53 5.66 -0.49 9.91
C ARG A 53 6.66 0.40 10.64
N LEU A 54 7.89 0.47 10.14
CA LEU A 54 8.94 1.27 10.74
C LEU A 54 8.75 2.77 10.48
N PHE A 55 8.57 3.17 9.22
CA PHE A 55 8.55 4.57 8.80
C PHE A 55 7.15 5.19 8.85
N ALA A 56 6.09 4.45 8.55
CA ALA A 56 4.74 5.01 8.48
C ALA A 56 3.93 4.83 9.78
N GLU A 57 3.97 3.67 10.41
CA GLU A 57 3.10 3.36 11.55
C GLU A 57 3.80 3.39 12.91
N GLY A 58 5.14 3.24 12.93
CA GLY A 58 5.91 3.06 14.15
C GLY A 58 6.58 4.33 14.66
N ALA A 59 7.91 4.30 14.66
CA ALA A 59 8.75 5.31 15.31
C ALA A 59 8.51 6.74 14.81
N PHE A 60 8.27 6.90 13.48
CA PHE A 60 8.05 8.23 12.91
C PHE A 60 6.75 8.87 13.44
N SER A 61 5.61 8.18 13.36
CA SER A 61 4.32 8.72 13.83
C SER A 61 4.32 8.95 15.34
N ALA A 62 4.94 8.06 16.11
CA ALA A 62 5.07 8.20 17.56
C ALA A 62 5.89 9.42 17.97
N ALA A 63 6.91 9.80 17.19
CA ALA A 63 7.72 10.97 17.44
C ALA A 63 7.11 12.25 16.86
N PHE A 64 6.60 12.19 15.63
CA PHE A 64 6.13 13.36 14.90
C PHE A 64 4.86 13.97 15.49
N VAL A 65 3.85 13.16 15.81
CA VAL A 65 2.53 13.66 16.27
C VAL A 65 2.62 14.47 17.56
N PRO A 66 3.33 14.06 18.63
CA PRO A 66 3.50 14.86 19.82
C PRO A 66 4.25 16.17 19.60
N LEU A 67 5.31 16.13 18.75
CA LEU A 67 6.09 17.32 18.42
C LEU A 67 5.27 18.32 17.62
N PHE A 68 4.53 17.88 16.61
CA PHE A 68 3.65 18.72 15.83
C PHE A 68 2.54 19.33 16.70
N SER A 69 1.93 18.54 17.60
CA SER A 69 0.88 19.03 18.49
C SER A 69 1.40 20.09 19.47
N ARG A 70 2.64 19.93 19.98
CA ARG A 70 3.31 20.91 20.82
C ARG A 70 3.56 22.20 20.02
N GLU A 71 4.15 22.09 18.82
CA GLU A 71 4.41 23.23 17.96
C GLU A 71 3.14 24.02 17.63
N LEU A 72 2.03 23.29 17.40
CA LEU A 72 0.73 23.89 17.15
C LEU A 72 0.18 24.66 18.38
N GLN A 73 0.39 24.14 19.60
CA GLN A 73 -0.08 24.76 20.84
C GLN A 73 0.80 25.94 21.25
N ASP A 74 2.12 25.83 21.16
CA ASP A 74 3.08 26.81 21.68
C ASP A 74 3.30 27.98 20.69
N HIS A 75 3.34 27.70 19.36
CA HIS A 75 3.71 28.67 18.34
C HIS A 75 2.63 28.95 17.29
N GLY A 76 1.54 28.18 17.34
CA GLY A 76 0.39 28.35 16.44
C GLY A 76 0.54 27.66 15.07
N ARG A 77 -0.50 27.85 14.24
CA ARG A 77 -0.68 27.08 13.00
C ARG A 77 0.42 27.32 11.95
N ALA A 78 0.94 28.53 11.86
CA ALA A 78 1.94 28.88 10.83
C ALA A 78 3.25 28.12 11.07
N GLU A 79 3.74 28.14 12.32
CA GLU A 79 4.98 27.46 12.72
C GLU A 79 4.81 25.93 12.67
N ALA A 80 3.67 25.41 13.15
CA ALA A 80 3.37 23.98 13.05
C ALA A 80 3.37 23.49 11.59
N LEU A 81 2.82 24.26 10.65
CA LEU A 81 2.88 23.94 9.22
C LEU A 81 4.29 24.05 8.64
N ALA A 82 5.11 25.00 9.13
CA ALA A 82 6.53 25.08 8.76
C ALA A 82 7.29 23.82 9.24
N PHE A 83 7.06 23.39 10.47
CA PHE A 83 7.61 22.15 11.02
C PHE A 83 7.17 20.91 10.19
N ALA A 84 5.89 20.80 9.83
CA ALA A 84 5.40 19.72 8.99
C ALA A 84 6.07 19.70 7.61
N ARG A 85 6.31 20.87 7.00
CA ARG A 85 7.05 20.96 5.72
C ARG A 85 8.51 20.51 5.87
N GLN A 86 9.17 20.85 6.97
CA GLN A 86 10.53 20.38 7.24
C GLN A 86 10.56 18.87 7.44
N ALA A 87 9.60 18.31 8.19
CA ALA A 87 9.47 16.86 8.36
C ALA A 87 9.21 16.14 7.03
N HIS A 88 8.37 16.71 6.16
CA HIS A 88 8.14 16.20 4.80
C HIS A 88 9.44 16.19 3.97
N ALA A 89 10.18 17.30 3.96
CA ALA A 89 11.43 17.39 3.22
C ALA A 89 12.49 16.40 3.75
N ALA A 90 12.62 16.29 5.07
CA ALA A 90 13.52 15.33 5.71
C ALA A 90 13.15 13.88 5.38
N LEU A 91 11.85 13.57 5.37
CA LEU A 91 11.33 12.24 5.04
C LEU A 91 11.64 11.88 3.58
N LEU A 92 11.45 12.80 2.64
CA LEU A 92 11.83 12.60 1.24
C LEU A 92 13.35 12.45 1.08
N LEU A 93 14.13 13.29 1.76
CA LEU A 93 15.59 13.25 1.69
C LEU A 93 16.16 11.90 2.15
N VAL A 94 15.48 11.23 3.08
CA VAL A 94 15.89 9.90 3.58
C VAL A 94 15.29 8.79 2.71
N LEU A 95 14.00 8.82 2.45
CA LEU A 95 13.29 7.70 1.82
C LEU A 95 13.55 7.60 0.32
N VAL A 96 13.79 8.71 -0.40
CA VAL A 96 14.07 8.65 -1.84
C VAL A 96 15.39 7.90 -2.11
N PRO A 97 16.55 8.30 -1.53
CA PRO A 97 17.80 7.58 -1.77
C PRO A 97 17.75 6.15 -1.18
N PHE A 98 17.10 5.95 -0.04
CA PHE A 98 16.91 4.62 0.54
C PHE A 98 16.11 3.70 -0.39
N SER A 99 14.99 4.18 -0.94
CA SER A 99 14.18 3.40 -1.88
C SER A 99 14.95 3.13 -3.18
N ALA A 100 15.66 4.13 -3.72
CA ALA A 100 16.48 3.96 -4.91
C ALA A 100 17.57 2.90 -4.70
N LEU A 101 18.26 2.94 -3.56
CA LEU A 101 19.26 1.95 -3.20
C LEU A 101 18.69 0.53 -3.16
N LEU A 102 17.54 0.34 -2.52
CA LEU A 102 16.93 -0.97 -2.40
C LEU A 102 16.32 -1.47 -3.72
N ILE A 103 15.81 -0.58 -4.58
CA ILE A 103 15.36 -0.93 -5.92
C ILE A 103 16.53 -1.46 -6.76
N ILE A 104 17.68 -0.81 -6.69
CA ILE A 104 18.93 -1.27 -7.37
C ILE A 104 19.39 -2.60 -6.78
N ALA A 105 19.43 -2.70 -5.45
CA ALA A 105 19.87 -3.89 -4.72
C ALA A 105 18.81 -5.00 -4.65
N MET A 106 17.65 -4.88 -5.31
CA MET A 106 16.54 -5.81 -5.19
C MET A 106 16.91 -7.29 -5.44
N PRO A 107 17.77 -7.64 -6.42
CA PRO A 107 18.22 -9.03 -6.58
C PRO A 107 18.94 -9.59 -5.35
N LEU A 108 19.74 -8.78 -4.69
CA LEU A 108 20.42 -9.17 -3.44
C LEU A 108 19.40 -9.36 -2.31
N VAL A 109 18.46 -8.43 -2.20
CA VAL A 109 17.40 -8.44 -1.17
C VAL A 109 16.52 -9.69 -1.31
N VAL A 110 16.00 -9.98 -2.49
CA VAL A 110 15.20 -11.18 -2.75
C VAL A 110 16.01 -12.45 -2.50
N GLY A 111 17.28 -12.47 -2.92
CA GLY A 111 18.17 -13.60 -2.69
C GLY A 111 18.50 -13.87 -1.22
N LEU A 112 18.41 -12.86 -0.35
CA LEU A 112 18.57 -13.01 1.11
C LEU A 112 17.26 -13.43 1.79
N LEU A 113 16.12 -12.89 1.32
CA LEU A 113 14.80 -13.17 1.91
C LEU A 113 14.26 -14.56 1.53
N ALA A 114 14.58 -15.02 0.32
CA ALA A 114 14.10 -16.28 -0.23
C ALA A 114 15.23 -17.01 -0.99
N PRO A 115 16.25 -17.53 -0.28
CA PRO A 115 17.41 -18.16 -0.92
C PRO A 115 17.03 -19.36 -1.78
N GLY A 116 16.02 -20.15 -1.40
CA GLY A 116 15.52 -21.28 -2.17
C GLY A 116 14.82 -20.90 -3.50
N MET A 117 14.43 -19.63 -3.68
CA MET A 117 13.85 -19.17 -4.94
C MET A 117 14.89 -18.98 -6.06
N ARG A 118 16.18 -18.97 -5.72
CA ARG A 118 17.27 -18.85 -6.70
C ARG A 118 17.35 -20.02 -7.66
N ASP A 119 16.85 -21.18 -7.28
CA ASP A 119 16.84 -22.40 -8.10
C ASP A 119 15.81 -22.28 -9.25
N ASP A 120 14.73 -21.51 -9.04
CA ASP A 120 13.76 -21.15 -10.07
C ASP A 120 14.01 -19.71 -10.55
N LYS A 121 14.80 -19.59 -11.63
CA LYS A 121 15.19 -18.29 -12.20
C LYS A 121 14.00 -17.44 -12.63
N ALA A 122 12.89 -18.06 -13.09
CA ALA A 122 11.72 -17.33 -13.54
C ALA A 122 10.98 -16.69 -12.36
N THR A 123 10.70 -17.46 -11.31
CA THR A 123 10.06 -16.98 -10.09
C THR A 123 10.93 -15.93 -9.37
N PHE A 124 12.26 -16.14 -9.35
CA PHE A 124 13.20 -15.17 -8.78
C PHE A 124 13.16 -13.83 -9.52
N ALA A 125 13.19 -13.86 -10.87
CA ALA A 125 13.12 -12.64 -11.69
C ALA A 125 11.81 -11.89 -11.47
N MET A 126 10.66 -12.59 -11.41
CA MET A 126 9.36 -11.99 -11.08
C MET A 126 9.36 -11.33 -9.70
N ALA A 127 9.92 -11.99 -8.68
CA ALA A 127 10.00 -11.42 -7.33
C ALA A 127 10.85 -10.15 -7.28
N VAL A 128 11.96 -10.11 -8.02
CA VAL A 128 12.80 -8.91 -8.15
C VAL A 128 12.03 -7.78 -8.83
N GLU A 129 11.32 -8.06 -9.92
CA GLU A 129 10.55 -7.06 -10.66
C GLU A 129 9.39 -6.52 -9.82
N PHE A 130 8.60 -7.40 -9.21
CA PHE A 130 7.53 -6.99 -8.30
C PHE A 130 8.04 -6.17 -7.12
N GLY A 131 9.19 -6.54 -6.55
CA GLY A 131 9.84 -5.79 -5.49
C GLY A 131 10.23 -4.37 -5.92
N ARG A 132 10.78 -4.22 -7.12
CA ARG A 132 11.13 -2.91 -7.69
C ARG A 132 9.91 -2.02 -7.91
N ILE A 133 8.81 -2.60 -8.41
CA ILE A 133 7.56 -1.88 -8.64
C ILE A 133 6.87 -1.52 -7.31
N ALA A 134 6.89 -2.43 -6.34
CA ALA A 134 6.23 -2.24 -5.06
C ALA A 134 6.98 -1.28 -4.12
N PHE A 135 8.30 -1.16 -4.24
CA PHE A 135 9.11 -0.42 -3.25
C PHE A 135 8.79 1.08 -3.16
N PRO A 136 8.49 1.81 -4.26
CA PRO A 136 8.03 3.21 -4.21
C PRO A 136 6.78 3.44 -3.35
N TYR A 137 5.95 2.42 -3.12
CA TYR A 137 4.83 2.48 -2.19
C TYR A 137 5.23 2.98 -0.80
N LEU A 138 6.46 2.66 -0.35
CA LEU A 138 6.98 3.11 0.94
C LEU A 138 6.99 4.63 1.08
N LEU A 139 7.34 5.37 0.01
CA LEU A 139 7.30 6.83 -0.01
C LEU A 139 5.88 7.34 0.21
N PHE A 140 4.94 6.84 -0.59
CA PHE A 140 3.55 7.31 -0.54
C PHE A 140 2.89 7.01 0.80
N ILE A 141 3.08 5.81 1.36
CA ILE A 141 2.47 5.44 2.64
C ILE A 141 3.09 6.23 3.81
N SER A 142 4.38 6.54 3.74
CA SER A 142 5.05 7.34 4.76
C SER A 142 4.58 8.80 4.73
N LEU A 143 4.39 9.37 3.54
CA LEU A 143 3.80 10.70 3.38
C LEU A 143 2.33 10.74 3.83
N ALA A 144 1.56 9.72 3.48
CA ALA A 144 0.17 9.59 3.96
C ALA A 144 0.09 9.53 5.49
N SER A 145 1.04 8.82 6.12
CA SER A 145 1.15 8.77 7.58
C SER A 145 1.52 10.12 8.21
N LEU A 146 2.47 10.86 7.61
CA LEU A 146 2.81 12.23 8.05
C LEU A 146 1.59 13.13 8.02
N TYR A 147 0.89 13.18 6.87
CA TYR A 147 -0.30 14.04 6.73
C TYR A 147 -1.47 13.55 7.58
N GLY A 148 -1.61 12.23 7.77
CA GLY A 148 -2.55 11.65 8.70
C GLY A 148 -2.27 12.11 10.15
N GLY A 149 -1.00 12.17 10.55
CA GLY A 149 -0.59 12.74 11.84
C GLY A 149 -0.96 14.21 12.00
N VAL A 150 -0.73 15.03 10.97
CA VAL A 150 -1.15 16.45 10.95
C VAL A 150 -2.67 16.57 11.11
N LEU A 151 -3.46 15.83 10.32
CA LEU A 151 -4.92 15.85 10.35
C LEU A 151 -5.47 15.39 11.69
N ASN A 152 -4.91 14.36 12.29
CA ASN A 152 -5.29 13.88 13.62
C ASN A 152 -5.02 14.94 14.71
N SER A 153 -3.92 15.69 14.59
CA SER A 153 -3.57 16.75 15.54
C SER A 153 -4.48 17.98 15.47
N ILE A 154 -5.27 18.12 14.41
CA ILE A 154 -6.28 19.18 14.22
C ILE A 154 -7.72 18.65 14.23
N ASP A 155 -7.96 17.52 14.91
CA ASP A 155 -9.25 16.87 15.11
C ASP A 155 -9.98 16.37 13.84
N HIS A 156 -9.24 16.15 12.73
CA HIS A 156 -9.78 15.64 11.47
C HIS A 156 -9.66 14.12 11.35
N PHE A 157 -10.05 13.37 12.37
CA PHE A 157 -9.90 11.91 12.48
C PHE A 157 -10.63 11.12 11.39
N ALA A 158 -11.81 11.60 10.95
CA ALA A 158 -12.64 10.88 9.98
C ALA A 158 -11.95 10.72 8.62
N HIS A 159 -11.22 11.73 8.15
CA HIS A 159 -10.50 11.70 6.89
C HIS A 159 -9.38 10.66 6.90
N VAL A 160 -8.63 10.59 8.01
CA VAL A 160 -7.55 9.61 8.18
C VAL A 160 -8.11 8.19 8.25
N ALA A 161 -9.19 8.00 9.02
CA ALA A 161 -9.85 6.71 9.17
C ALA A 161 -10.52 6.20 7.87
N ALA A 162 -10.93 7.10 6.98
CA ALA A 162 -11.52 6.73 5.68
C ALA A 162 -10.48 6.32 4.63
N THR A 163 -9.23 6.78 4.73
CA THR A 163 -8.17 6.52 3.73
C THR A 163 -7.97 5.02 3.42
N PRO A 164 -7.85 4.12 4.41
CA PRO A 164 -7.69 2.69 4.13
C PRO A 164 -8.91 2.06 3.46
N ILE A 165 -10.12 2.60 3.71
CA ILE A 165 -11.34 2.12 3.06
C ILE A 165 -11.29 2.44 1.58
N LEU A 166 -10.96 3.70 1.23
CA LEU A 166 -10.82 4.12 -0.17
C LEU A 166 -9.77 3.29 -0.90
N LEU A 167 -8.62 3.06 -0.28
CA LEU A 167 -7.57 2.20 -0.85
C LEU A 167 -8.08 0.78 -1.13
N ASN A 168 -8.72 0.15 -0.16
CA ASN A 168 -9.26 -1.21 -0.33
C ASN A 168 -10.33 -1.26 -1.42
N LEU A 169 -11.23 -0.28 -1.47
CA LEU A 169 -12.28 -0.20 -2.50
C LEU A 169 -11.68 0.00 -3.90
N THR A 170 -10.66 0.84 -4.03
CA THR A 170 -9.98 1.07 -5.30
C THR A 170 -9.32 -0.22 -5.81
N LEU A 171 -8.61 -0.94 -4.93
CA LEU A 171 -7.98 -2.20 -5.29
C LEU A 171 -8.99 -3.28 -5.69
N ILE A 172 -10.10 -3.41 -4.95
CA ILE A 172 -11.17 -4.36 -5.29
C ILE A 172 -11.80 -4.01 -6.65
N ALA A 173 -12.03 -2.72 -6.91
CA ALA A 173 -12.61 -2.27 -8.17
C ALA A 173 -11.68 -2.52 -9.36
N ASP A 174 -10.38 -2.31 -9.20
CA ASP A 174 -9.36 -2.55 -10.22
C ASP A 174 -9.30 -4.04 -10.58
N GLU A 175 -9.23 -4.91 -9.58
CA GLU A 175 -9.24 -6.37 -9.78
C GLU A 175 -10.55 -6.88 -10.42
N ALA A 176 -11.70 -6.31 -10.01
CA ALA A 176 -13.00 -6.66 -10.60
C ALA A 176 -13.05 -6.24 -12.09
N LEU A 177 -12.52 -5.07 -12.42
CA LEU A 177 -12.44 -4.58 -13.80
C LEU A 177 -11.52 -5.44 -14.66
N GLU A 178 -10.33 -5.80 -14.17
CA GLU A 178 -9.43 -6.69 -14.88
C GLU A 178 -10.06 -8.06 -15.17
N ASN A 179 -10.74 -8.64 -14.19
CA ASN A 179 -11.43 -9.91 -14.36
C ASN A 179 -12.54 -9.81 -15.40
N ALA A 180 -13.34 -8.73 -15.41
CA ALA A 180 -14.37 -8.50 -16.40
C ALA A 180 -13.79 -8.37 -17.82
N ILE A 181 -12.65 -7.67 -17.97
CA ILE A 181 -11.94 -7.55 -19.25
C ILE A 181 -11.41 -8.93 -19.72
N ARG A 182 -10.82 -9.72 -18.83
CA ARG A 182 -10.33 -11.06 -19.15
C ARG A 182 -11.45 -12.00 -19.61
N GLN A 183 -12.59 -11.98 -18.91
CA GLN A 183 -13.78 -12.77 -19.28
C GLN A 183 -14.32 -12.35 -20.64
N SER A 184 -14.47 -11.04 -20.88
CA SER A 184 -14.93 -10.52 -22.18
C SER A 184 -14.00 -10.91 -23.34
N LYS A 185 -12.68 -10.87 -23.15
CA LYS A 185 -11.71 -11.32 -24.16
C LYS A 185 -11.80 -12.82 -24.43
N ALA A 186 -11.96 -13.63 -23.38
CA ALA A 186 -12.11 -15.09 -23.51
C ALA A 186 -13.41 -15.46 -24.23
N GLU A 187 -14.50 -14.75 -23.94
CA GLU A 187 -15.79 -14.95 -24.62
C GLU A 187 -15.73 -14.59 -26.11
N ARG A 188 -15.12 -13.45 -26.45
CA ARG A 188 -14.88 -13.05 -27.86
C ARG A 188 -14.05 -14.09 -28.62
N ALA A 189 -12.96 -14.57 -28.00
CA ALA A 189 -12.12 -15.59 -28.62
C ALA A 189 -12.88 -16.92 -28.85
N ARG A 190 -13.79 -17.29 -27.95
CA ARG A 190 -14.67 -18.45 -28.12
C ARG A 190 -15.63 -18.25 -29.30
N LEU A 191 -16.33 -17.12 -29.36
CA LEU A 191 -17.26 -16.80 -30.44
C LEU A 191 -16.58 -16.75 -31.80
N GLU A 192 -15.37 -16.21 -31.91
CA GLU A 192 -14.56 -16.20 -33.12
C GLU A 192 -14.14 -17.62 -33.54
N ALA A 193 -13.78 -18.48 -32.58
CA ALA A 193 -13.43 -19.87 -32.85
C ALA A 193 -14.65 -20.69 -33.33
N GLU A 194 -15.82 -20.46 -32.73
CA GLU A 194 -17.08 -21.09 -33.15
C GLU A 194 -17.51 -20.63 -34.55
N ALA A 195 -17.39 -19.34 -34.86
CA ALA A 195 -17.69 -18.79 -36.17
C ALA A 195 -16.80 -19.39 -37.29
N ASN A 196 -15.51 -19.63 -36.99
CA ASN A 196 -14.57 -20.24 -37.94
C ASN A 196 -14.75 -21.74 -38.12
N GLN A 197 -15.53 -22.43 -37.27
CA GLN A 197 -15.81 -23.85 -37.35
C GLN A 197 -17.14 -24.20 -38.06
N GLN A 198 -17.97 -23.18 -38.40
CA GLN A 198 -19.18 -23.39 -39.18
C GLN A 198 -18.82 -23.46 -40.67
N PRO A 199 -18.95 -24.65 -41.32
CA PRO A 199 -18.73 -24.77 -42.75
C PRO A 199 -19.85 -24.04 -43.52
N ALA A 200 -19.48 -23.36 -44.60
CA ALA A 200 -20.39 -22.67 -45.50
C ALA A 200 -21.34 -23.67 -46.22
#